data_3ac5636c18915958abcd5f021c122be0
#
_entry.id   3ac5636c18915958abcd5f021c122be0
#
_cell.length_a   1.000
_cell.length_b   1.000
_cell.length_c   1.000
_cell.angle_alpha   90.00
_cell.angle_beta   90.00
_cell.angle_gamma   90.00
#
_symmetry.space_group_name_H-M   'P 1'
#
loop_
_entity.id
_entity.type
_entity.pdbx_description
1 polymer ?
#
loop_
_entity_poly.entity_id
_entity_poly.type
_entity_poly.pdbx_seq_one_letter_code
_entity_poly.pdbx_strand_id
1 'polypeptide(L)'
;KDWTYVATKTLKAVEAWAPALLIYKDALYYLGMGEERIYRSTAPEADKWEEVKFDLQGLGDPAFFQDNDGRVYLYHGCSDWAPIKGVEVDPENGFKKIGAEIDLIPHASDRLGWEVFGDKNDQHDKKGWNEAPCITRQGDFYYLMYAAPGTEFTSYCTGVYVSKNPLGPYTCMPGAPFAIKAGGFIKGAGHGHPFKDRYGNDWYVATIVVASKEHYERRIGIFPAFYKDGYAHAITEYMDFPFILPNKKVDFSQDQISAGMNLLSYNKQMKASSSLDTHQAKMATDEDVRTWWSAASGKKGEWLQMDLGQPMDLSALQISFSDEGFKTYRHDKNVPVYQYIVEGSLNGTDWQLLADRSQNTKDQIYELIVLDKKIKTQFVRIKNTKDFATGYFSIADIRLFGNAKGKVPKQVSNFIVERNKDRRRIAFTWDKQPSVEGYVIRWGASPEHIDNAIMVYDNQAEFGFFDRDMTYYMTIEAFNESGKSKSSTPIKIN
;
A
#
# COMPACT_ATOMS: atom_id res chain seq x y z
N LYS A 1 -19.04 4.16 -3.16
CA LYS A 1 -19.35 4.86 -4.41
C LYS A 1 -19.12 3.91 -5.57
N ASP A 2 -20.07 3.90 -6.50
CA ASP A 2 -20.01 3.02 -7.64
C ASP A 2 -19.09 3.63 -8.70
N TRP A 3 -18.16 2.82 -9.21
CA TRP A 3 -17.38 3.14 -10.38
C TRP A 3 -18.15 2.71 -11.62
N THR A 4 -18.20 3.57 -12.65
CA THR A 4 -18.75 3.21 -13.95
C THR A 4 -17.61 2.91 -14.90
N TYR A 5 -17.60 1.69 -15.44
CA TYR A 5 -16.66 1.33 -16.50
C TYR A 5 -17.08 2.00 -17.80
N VAL A 6 -16.20 2.79 -18.40
CA VAL A 6 -16.37 3.40 -19.73
C VAL A 6 -15.47 2.66 -20.69
N ALA A 7 -16.08 1.84 -21.56
CA ALA A 7 -15.34 1.14 -22.59
C ALA A 7 -14.88 2.12 -23.67
N THR A 8 -13.60 2.08 -24.03
CA THR A 8 -13.03 2.89 -25.10
C THR A 8 -12.73 2.05 -26.33
N LYS A 9 -13.15 2.53 -27.51
CA LYS A 9 -12.86 1.93 -28.83
C LYS A 9 -12.00 2.85 -29.67
N THR A 10 -12.07 4.15 -29.42
CA THR A 10 -11.34 5.17 -30.17
C THR A 10 -10.00 5.53 -29.53
N LEU A 11 -9.82 5.23 -28.24
CA LEU A 11 -8.52 5.26 -27.57
C LEU A 11 -7.72 4.01 -28.01
N LYS A 12 -6.83 4.17 -28.97
CA LYS A 12 -6.06 3.08 -29.57
C LYS A 12 -4.70 2.85 -28.92
N ALA A 13 -4.56 3.14 -27.65
CA ALA A 13 -3.36 2.83 -26.88
C ALA A 13 -3.11 1.32 -26.90
N VAL A 14 -1.94 0.89 -27.35
CA VAL A 14 -1.65 -0.52 -27.62
C VAL A 14 -1.30 -1.29 -26.36
N GLU A 15 -0.48 -0.73 -25.49
CA GLU A 15 -0.13 -1.30 -24.18
C GLU A 15 0.13 -0.16 -23.19
N ALA A 16 -0.94 0.34 -22.62
CA ALA A 16 -0.88 1.49 -21.74
C ALA A 16 -0.45 1.11 -20.32
N TRP A 17 0.82 0.89 -20.14
CA TRP A 17 1.42 0.80 -18.83
C TRP A 17 1.64 2.22 -18.27
N ALA A 18 1.54 2.37 -16.95
CA ALA A 18 1.79 3.64 -16.27
C ALA A 18 1.17 4.87 -16.98
N PRO A 19 -0.17 4.94 -17.09
CA PRO A 19 -0.83 6.00 -17.83
C PRO A 19 -0.70 7.34 -17.13
N ALA A 20 -0.32 8.38 -17.88
CA ALA A 20 -0.35 9.77 -17.46
C ALA A 20 -1.60 10.47 -17.99
N LEU A 21 -2.21 11.28 -17.16
CA LEU A 21 -3.36 12.11 -17.51
C LEU A 21 -3.04 13.58 -17.29
N LEU A 22 -3.53 14.43 -18.19
CA LEU A 22 -3.48 15.88 -18.06
C LEU A 22 -4.84 16.47 -18.42
N ILE A 23 -5.41 17.26 -17.52
CA ILE A 23 -6.52 18.14 -17.88
C ILE A 23 -5.90 19.50 -18.25
N TYR A 24 -6.02 19.89 -19.52
CA TYR A 24 -5.52 21.15 -19.99
C TYR A 24 -6.63 21.87 -20.75
N LYS A 25 -6.99 23.08 -20.30
CA LYS A 25 -8.19 23.78 -20.73
C LYS A 25 -9.43 22.89 -20.55
N ASP A 26 -10.17 22.61 -21.60
CA ASP A 26 -11.40 21.81 -21.62
C ASP A 26 -11.21 20.39 -22.13
N ALA A 27 -9.98 19.91 -22.24
CA ALA A 27 -9.65 18.60 -22.76
C ALA A 27 -8.85 17.73 -21.78
N LEU A 28 -9.11 16.44 -21.82
CA LEU A 28 -8.32 15.39 -21.16
C LEU A 28 -7.30 14.83 -22.16
N TYR A 29 -6.05 14.82 -21.78
CA TYR A 29 -4.96 14.19 -22.51
C TYR A 29 -4.51 12.92 -21.81
N TYR A 30 -4.16 11.90 -22.59
CA TYR A 30 -3.72 10.59 -22.13
C TYR A 30 -2.42 10.21 -22.84
N LEU A 31 -1.46 9.74 -22.06
CA LEU A 31 -0.18 9.19 -22.54
C LEU A 31 0.15 7.92 -21.74
N GLY A 32 0.43 6.80 -22.37
CA GLY A 32 0.93 5.59 -21.74
C GLY A 32 2.44 5.44 -21.90
N MET A 33 3.06 4.65 -21.03
CA MET A 33 4.46 4.27 -21.17
C MET A 33 4.67 3.52 -22.50
N GLY A 34 5.71 3.91 -23.24
CA GLY A 34 6.03 3.30 -24.54
C GLY A 34 5.16 3.77 -25.70
N GLU A 35 4.16 4.60 -25.45
CA GLU A 35 3.35 5.20 -26.53
C GLU A 35 4.13 6.30 -27.24
N GLU A 36 3.97 6.34 -28.57
CA GLU A 36 4.54 7.39 -29.43
C GLU A 36 3.52 8.52 -29.70
N ARG A 37 2.34 8.46 -29.05
CA ARG A 37 1.20 9.31 -29.32
C ARG A 37 0.54 9.76 -28.03
N ILE A 38 0.06 10.98 -28.02
CA ILE A 38 -0.86 11.46 -27.02
C ILE A 38 -2.28 11.39 -27.60
N TYR A 39 -3.23 10.99 -26.77
CA TYR A 39 -4.64 11.03 -27.11
C TYR A 39 -5.31 12.19 -26.39
N ARG A 40 -6.23 12.87 -27.06
CA ARG A 40 -6.98 14.00 -26.54
C ARG A 40 -8.48 13.73 -26.65
N SER A 41 -9.23 14.12 -25.62
CA SER A 41 -10.70 14.06 -25.64
C SER A 41 -11.32 15.24 -24.91
N THR A 42 -12.38 15.83 -25.48
CA THR A 42 -13.26 16.77 -24.80
C THR A 42 -14.52 16.11 -24.28
N ALA A 43 -14.73 14.83 -24.59
CA ALA A 43 -15.87 14.01 -24.14
C ALA A 43 -15.41 12.54 -23.94
N PRO A 44 -14.55 12.24 -22.97
CA PRO A 44 -13.99 10.91 -22.77
C PRO A 44 -15.06 9.86 -22.45
N GLU A 45 -16.14 10.25 -21.77
CA GLU A 45 -17.28 9.39 -21.47
C GLU A 45 -18.11 8.99 -22.71
N ALA A 46 -17.97 9.76 -23.80
CA ALA A 46 -18.61 9.47 -25.08
C ALA A 46 -17.66 8.72 -26.05
N ASP A 47 -16.51 8.25 -25.56
CA ASP A 47 -15.45 7.57 -26.33
C ASP A 47 -15.02 8.36 -27.59
N LYS A 48 -14.77 9.64 -27.43
CA LYS A 48 -14.30 10.52 -28.52
C LYS A 48 -12.87 10.93 -28.27
N TRP A 49 -11.95 10.10 -28.73
CA TRP A 49 -10.51 10.34 -28.62
C TRP A 49 -9.90 10.63 -30.02
N GLU A 50 -9.01 11.58 -30.06
CA GLU A 50 -8.21 11.93 -31.25
C GLU A 50 -6.71 11.82 -30.92
N GLU A 51 -5.92 11.42 -31.90
CA GLU A 51 -4.47 11.39 -31.79
C GLU A 51 -3.90 12.80 -31.91
N VAL A 52 -2.99 13.15 -31.02
CA VAL A 52 -2.21 14.39 -31.08
C VAL A 52 -0.76 14.03 -31.39
N LYS A 53 -0.19 14.73 -32.37
CA LYS A 53 1.24 14.53 -32.67
C LYS A 53 2.08 14.83 -31.43
N PHE A 54 3.03 13.95 -31.15
CA PHE A 54 3.87 14.00 -29.97
C PHE A 54 5.33 13.78 -30.38
N ASP A 55 6.21 14.72 -30.01
CA ASP A 55 7.61 14.69 -30.45
C ASP A 55 8.57 13.99 -29.44
N LEU A 56 8.04 13.47 -28.33
CA LEU A 56 8.83 12.78 -27.30
C LEU A 56 8.60 11.27 -27.39
N GLN A 57 9.70 10.52 -27.49
CA GLN A 57 9.65 9.06 -27.62
C GLN A 57 10.42 8.38 -26.50
N GLY A 58 10.10 7.12 -26.22
CA GLY A 58 10.84 6.28 -25.29
C GLY A 58 10.69 6.70 -23.81
N LEU A 59 9.58 7.33 -23.44
CA LEU A 59 9.33 7.75 -22.07
C LEU A 59 8.96 6.56 -21.20
N GLY A 60 9.74 6.33 -20.15
CA GLY A 60 9.38 5.42 -19.08
C GLY A 60 8.52 6.15 -18.05
N ASP A 61 7.37 5.59 -17.68
CA ASP A 61 6.47 6.10 -16.64
C ASP A 61 6.26 7.63 -16.71
N PRO A 62 5.65 8.15 -17.75
CA PRO A 62 5.44 9.59 -17.91
C PRO A 62 4.49 10.14 -16.85
N ALA A 63 4.67 11.39 -16.45
CA ALA A 63 3.74 12.12 -15.60
C ALA A 63 3.67 13.60 -16.02
N PHE A 64 2.46 14.11 -16.15
CA PHE A 64 2.24 15.54 -16.41
C PHE A 64 2.00 16.31 -15.12
N PHE A 65 2.41 17.56 -15.14
CA PHE A 65 2.10 18.53 -14.10
C PHE A 65 1.80 19.90 -14.72
N GLN A 66 0.63 20.45 -14.42
CA GLN A 66 0.31 21.83 -14.75
C GLN A 66 0.47 22.70 -13.51
N ASP A 67 1.36 23.69 -13.57
CA ASP A 67 1.54 24.64 -12.49
C ASP A 67 0.46 25.73 -12.49
N ASN A 68 0.37 26.47 -11.39
CA ASN A 68 -0.62 27.54 -11.19
C ASN A 68 -0.48 28.70 -12.18
N ASP A 69 0.68 28.89 -12.81
CA ASP A 69 0.92 29.88 -13.86
C ASP A 69 0.53 29.38 -15.27
N GLY A 70 0.00 28.16 -15.35
CA GLY A 70 -0.47 27.54 -16.59
C GLY A 70 0.59 26.79 -17.37
N ARG A 71 1.88 26.86 -16.98
CA ARG A 71 2.93 26.06 -17.60
C ARG A 71 2.74 24.58 -17.35
N VAL A 72 3.11 23.76 -18.31
CA VAL A 72 3.00 22.31 -18.23
C VAL A 72 4.38 21.69 -18.28
N TYR A 73 4.59 20.75 -17.38
CA TYR A 73 5.84 19.99 -17.25
C TYR A 73 5.55 18.50 -17.47
N LEU A 74 6.51 17.83 -18.06
CA LEU A 74 6.52 16.38 -18.25
C LEU A 74 7.71 15.79 -17.49
N TYR A 75 7.43 14.85 -16.61
CA TYR A 75 8.43 14.07 -15.88
C TYR A 75 8.40 12.64 -16.37
N HIS A 76 9.53 11.97 -16.38
CA HIS A 76 9.62 10.57 -16.78
C HIS A 76 10.86 9.89 -16.23
N GLY A 77 10.84 8.56 -16.18
CA GLY A 77 11.96 7.71 -15.79
C GLY A 77 11.47 6.37 -15.30
N CYS A 78 12.06 5.29 -15.80
CA CYS A 78 11.78 3.92 -15.43
C CYS A 78 13.02 3.09 -15.78
N SER A 79 13.96 2.97 -14.83
CA SER A 79 15.30 2.43 -15.15
C SER A 79 16.10 2.08 -13.90
N ASP A 80 17.11 1.23 -14.05
CA ASP A 80 18.13 0.92 -13.04
C ASP A 80 19.43 1.76 -13.20
N TRP A 81 19.46 2.70 -14.17
CA TRP A 81 20.67 3.47 -14.48
C TRP A 81 20.42 4.95 -14.81
N ALA A 82 19.31 5.27 -15.47
CA ALA A 82 19.00 6.64 -15.86
C ALA A 82 18.27 7.39 -14.72
N PRO A 83 18.56 8.68 -14.51
CA PRO A 83 17.86 9.48 -13.51
C PRO A 83 16.39 9.71 -13.93
N ILE A 84 15.55 10.07 -12.95
CA ILE A 84 14.26 10.70 -13.24
C ILE A 84 14.53 12.07 -13.84
N LYS A 85 13.84 12.40 -14.93
CA LYS A 85 14.03 13.62 -15.72
C LYS A 85 12.77 14.46 -15.75
N GLY A 86 12.94 15.73 -16.10
CA GLY A 86 11.84 16.65 -16.30
C GLY A 86 12.13 17.70 -17.36
N VAL A 87 11.07 18.19 -17.99
CA VAL A 87 11.13 19.23 -19.02
C VAL A 87 9.81 20.02 -19.05
N GLU A 88 9.88 21.31 -19.35
CA GLU A 88 8.68 22.09 -19.69
C GLU A 88 8.24 21.74 -21.12
N VAL A 89 6.93 21.63 -21.35
CA VAL A 89 6.35 21.29 -22.66
C VAL A 89 5.24 22.25 -23.06
N ASP A 90 5.05 22.43 -24.36
CA ASP A 90 3.98 23.26 -24.92
C ASP A 90 2.82 22.40 -25.44
N PRO A 91 1.71 22.28 -24.68
CA PRO A 91 0.54 21.50 -25.12
C PRO A 91 -0.14 22.03 -26.37
N GLU A 92 0.00 23.33 -26.66
CA GLU A 92 -0.57 23.97 -27.88
C GLU A 92 0.21 23.62 -29.14
N ASN A 93 1.47 23.17 -28.98
CA ASN A 93 2.37 22.85 -30.07
C ASN A 93 2.85 21.40 -30.00
N GLY A 94 1.92 20.47 -29.81
CA GLY A 94 2.21 19.01 -29.80
C GLY A 94 3.14 18.57 -28.68
N PHE A 95 3.09 19.22 -27.52
CA PHE A 95 3.96 18.95 -26.35
C PHE A 95 5.46 19.07 -26.67
N LYS A 96 5.81 19.98 -27.58
CA LYS A 96 7.21 20.28 -27.88
C LYS A 96 7.94 20.78 -26.62
N LYS A 97 9.17 20.31 -26.42
CA LYS A 97 10.04 20.74 -25.32
C LYS A 97 10.29 22.26 -25.37
N ILE A 98 10.17 22.88 -24.22
CA ILE A 98 10.61 24.27 -23.97
C ILE A 98 11.89 24.17 -23.14
N GLY A 99 13.04 24.42 -23.77
CA GLY A 99 14.34 24.28 -23.15
C GLY A 99 14.90 22.85 -23.13
N ALA A 100 15.91 22.64 -22.29
CA ALA A 100 16.58 21.35 -22.16
C ALA A 100 15.87 20.46 -21.14
N GLU A 101 15.93 19.17 -21.38
CA GLU A 101 15.55 18.15 -20.38
C GLU A 101 16.59 18.10 -19.27
N ILE A 102 16.15 18.02 -18.03
CA ILE A 102 16.99 18.13 -16.82
C ILE A 102 16.92 16.81 -16.04
N ASP A 103 18.09 16.32 -15.62
CA ASP A 103 18.22 15.23 -14.67
C ASP A 103 17.85 15.73 -13.27
N LEU A 104 16.80 15.16 -12.66
CA LEU A 104 16.21 15.65 -11.41
C LEU A 104 16.53 14.77 -10.21
N ILE A 105 16.33 13.45 -10.31
CA ILE A 105 16.58 12.49 -9.25
C ILE A 105 17.53 11.41 -9.77
N PRO A 106 18.81 11.37 -9.33
CA PRO A 106 19.73 10.31 -9.68
C PRO A 106 19.44 9.04 -8.87
N HIS A 107 19.92 7.89 -9.34
CA HIS A 107 20.02 6.70 -8.52
C HIS A 107 20.98 6.92 -7.35
N ALA A 108 20.57 6.53 -6.16
CA ALA A 108 21.34 6.73 -4.94
C ALA A 108 21.25 5.51 -3.99
N SER A 109 21.15 4.29 -4.53
CA SER A 109 20.99 3.05 -3.74
C SER A 109 22.19 2.75 -2.83
N ASP A 110 23.36 3.34 -3.07
CA ASP A 110 24.51 3.31 -2.16
C ASP A 110 24.28 4.11 -0.87
N ARG A 111 23.37 5.08 -0.89
CA ARG A 111 22.95 5.93 0.22
C ARG A 111 21.54 5.61 0.70
N LEU A 112 20.58 5.48 -0.22
CA LEU A 112 19.16 5.34 0.05
C LEU A 112 18.76 3.86 0.09
N GLY A 113 18.55 3.33 1.27
CA GLY A 113 18.23 1.92 1.46
C GLY A 113 16.96 1.46 0.77
N TRP A 114 15.96 2.32 0.65
CA TRP A 114 14.72 2.00 -0.05
C TRP A 114 14.86 1.83 -1.56
N GLU A 115 16.00 2.19 -2.16
CA GLU A 115 16.31 1.92 -3.56
C GLU A 115 17.01 0.55 -3.76
N VAL A 116 17.32 -0.18 -2.68
CA VAL A 116 17.96 -1.50 -2.75
C VAL A 116 16.91 -2.58 -3.01
N PHE A 117 17.15 -3.46 -3.97
CA PHE A 117 16.25 -4.57 -4.31
C PHE A 117 16.03 -5.56 -3.14
N GLY A 118 14.95 -6.34 -3.26
CA GLY A 118 14.56 -7.39 -2.33
C GLY A 118 13.46 -6.97 -1.36
N ASP A 119 12.65 -7.91 -0.91
CA ASP A 119 11.58 -7.69 0.08
C ASP A 119 12.09 -7.07 1.40
N LYS A 120 13.39 -7.21 1.67
CA LYS A 120 14.09 -6.65 2.85
C LYS A 120 15.15 -5.61 2.49
N ASN A 121 15.16 -5.10 1.26
CA ASN A 121 16.20 -4.20 0.74
C ASN A 121 17.60 -4.77 0.97
N ASP A 122 17.85 -6.02 0.54
CA ASP A 122 19.06 -6.80 0.85
C ASP A 122 19.77 -7.40 -0.37
N GLN A 123 19.27 -7.16 -1.60
CA GLN A 123 19.91 -7.61 -2.83
C GLN A 123 20.88 -6.55 -3.37
N HIS A 124 22.08 -6.49 -2.78
CA HIS A 124 23.08 -5.45 -3.07
C HIS A 124 23.88 -5.66 -4.37
N ASP A 125 23.75 -6.81 -5.00
CA ASP A 125 24.38 -7.17 -6.27
C ASP A 125 23.68 -6.56 -7.49
N LYS A 126 22.50 -5.97 -7.28
CA LYS A 126 21.68 -5.33 -8.32
C LYS A 126 21.50 -3.85 -8.01
N LYS A 127 21.43 -3.05 -9.06
CA LYS A 127 21.00 -1.66 -8.93
C LYS A 127 19.49 -1.62 -8.73
N GLY A 128 19.03 -0.76 -7.82
CA GLY A 128 17.61 -0.54 -7.62
C GLY A 128 16.94 0.09 -8.84
N TRP A 129 15.64 -0.09 -8.98
CA TRP A 129 14.85 0.44 -10.08
C TRP A 129 14.12 1.68 -9.60
N ASN A 130 14.37 2.84 -10.25
CA ASN A 130 13.69 4.09 -9.96
C ASN A 130 12.71 4.39 -11.10
N GLU A 131 11.43 4.62 -10.75
CA GLU A 131 10.36 4.77 -11.72
C GLU A 131 9.23 5.68 -11.23
N ALA A 132 8.19 5.84 -12.05
CA ALA A 132 6.92 6.45 -11.68
C ALA A 132 7.05 7.85 -11.03
N PRO A 133 7.71 8.81 -11.67
CA PRO A 133 7.72 10.16 -11.14
C PRO A 133 6.29 10.71 -11.06
N CYS A 134 5.99 11.39 -9.97
CA CYS A 134 4.82 12.25 -9.87
C CYS A 134 5.15 13.47 -9.02
N ILE A 135 4.45 14.57 -9.24
CA ILE A 135 4.76 15.81 -8.57
C ILE A 135 3.49 16.49 -8.05
N THR A 136 3.62 17.15 -6.92
CA THR A 136 2.58 18.06 -6.41
C THR A 136 3.22 19.34 -5.90
N ARG A 137 2.48 20.43 -6.00
CA ARG A 137 2.84 21.72 -5.40
C ARG A 137 1.98 21.99 -4.18
N GLN A 138 2.61 22.33 -3.05
CA GLN A 138 1.94 22.75 -1.83
C GLN A 138 2.62 24.02 -1.31
N GLY A 139 1.90 25.15 -1.39
CA GLY A 139 2.49 26.45 -1.11
C GLY A 139 3.64 26.78 -2.06
N ASP A 140 4.82 27.06 -1.50
CA ASP A 140 6.04 27.39 -2.24
C ASP A 140 6.90 26.17 -2.59
N PHE A 141 6.47 24.96 -2.23
CA PHE A 141 7.27 23.75 -2.38
C PHE A 141 6.69 22.82 -3.45
N TYR A 142 7.58 22.24 -4.24
CA TYR A 142 7.33 21.15 -5.17
C TYR A 142 7.87 19.85 -4.58
N TYR A 143 7.03 18.84 -4.50
CA TYR A 143 7.37 17.51 -4.01
C TYR A 143 7.39 16.56 -5.20
N LEU A 144 8.59 16.22 -5.67
CA LEU A 144 8.80 15.22 -6.72
C LEU A 144 8.96 13.87 -6.07
N MET A 145 8.00 13.01 -6.29
CA MET A 145 7.92 11.65 -5.79
C MET A 145 8.34 10.68 -6.87
N TYR A 146 8.87 9.52 -6.47
CA TYR A 146 9.22 8.43 -7.38
C TYR A 146 9.09 7.10 -6.66
N ALA A 147 8.92 5.99 -7.38
CA ALA A 147 8.81 4.67 -6.81
C ALA A 147 10.14 3.90 -6.91
N ALA A 148 10.42 3.08 -5.89
CA ALA A 148 11.57 2.18 -5.77
C ALA A 148 11.25 1.06 -4.77
N PRO A 149 12.01 -0.05 -4.72
CA PRO A 149 13.09 -0.45 -5.62
C PRO A 149 12.61 -1.21 -6.86
N GLY A 150 11.42 -1.77 -6.83
CA GLY A 150 10.80 -2.55 -7.90
C GLY A 150 9.46 -3.10 -7.44
N THR A 151 8.50 -3.13 -8.34
CA THR A 151 7.10 -3.41 -8.04
C THR A 151 6.81 -4.84 -7.60
N GLU A 152 7.72 -5.78 -7.87
CA GLU A 152 7.65 -7.18 -7.45
C GLU A 152 7.95 -7.40 -5.96
N PHE A 153 8.57 -6.39 -5.30
CA PHE A 153 8.98 -6.48 -3.90
C PHE A 153 7.94 -5.91 -2.94
N THR A 154 7.82 -6.51 -1.77
CA THR A 154 7.00 -6.00 -0.67
C THR A 154 7.55 -4.71 -0.06
N SER A 155 8.83 -4.38 -0.31
CA SER A 155 9.50 -3.13 0.03
C SER A 155 9.20 -1.98 -0.93
N TYR A 156 8.44 -2.21 -2.00
CA TYR A 156 8.08 -1.18 -2.97
C TYR A 156 7.44 0.03 -2.30
N CYS A 157 8.02 1.19 -2.48
CA CYS A 157 7.67 2.41 -1.74
C CYS A 157 7.79 3.66 -2.62
N THR A 158 7.51 4.82 -2.04
CA THR A 158 7.61 6.11 -2.70
C THR A 158 8.64 6.97 -2.00
N GLY A 159 9.76 7.25 -2.66
CA GLY A 159 10.73 8.27 -2.28
C GLY A 159 10.21 9.68 -2.58
N VAL A 160 10.83 10.71 -1.99
CA VAL A 160 10.44 12.10 -2.23
C VAL A 160 11.62 13.04 -2.15
N TYR A 161 11.65 13.98 -3.09
CA TYR A 161 12.57 15.10 -3.15
C TYR A 161 11.79 16.41 -3.15
N VAL A 162 12.34 17.46 -2.58
CA VAL A 162 11.69 18.76 -2.42
C VAL A 162 12.51 19.87 -3.11
N SER A 163 11.80 20.83 -3.74
CA SER A 163 12.37 22.01 -4.37
C SER A 163 11.42 23.20 -4.26
N LYS A 164 11.91 24.41 -4.56
CA LYS A 164 11.08 25.61 -4.78
C LYS A 164 10.81 25.90 -6.27
N ASN A 165 11.33 25.05 -7.16
CA ASN A 165 11.12 25.17 -8.60
C ASN A 165 10.71 23.82 -9.18
N PRO A 166 9.82 23.79 -10.19
CA PRO A 166 9.31 22.53 -10.77
C PRO A 166 10.41 21.70 -11.46
N LEU A 167 11.46 22.31 -11.97
CA LEU A 167 12.62 21.64 -12.57
C LEU A 167 13.87 21.68 -11.67
N GLY A 168 13.69 21.83 -10.34
CA GLY A 168 14.76 21.75 -9.37
C GLY A 168 15.59 23.04 -9.20
N PRO A 169 16.76 22.94 -8.52
CA PRO A 169 17.36 21.71 -7.99
C PRO A 169 16.53 21.07 -6.87
N TYR A 170 16.51 19.75 -6.84
CA TYR A 170 15.81 18.96 -5.85
C TYR A 170 16.75 18.43 -4.77
N THR A 171 16.25 18.37 -3.53
CA THR A 171 16.96 17.77 -2.38
C THR A 171 16.11 16.65 -1.79
N CYS A 172 16.71 15.51 -1.50
CA CYS A 172 16.02 14.42 -0.79
C CYS A 172 15.46 14.95 0.53
N MET A 173 14.16 14.74 0.72
CA MET A 173 13.46 15.27 1.89
C MET A 173 13.91 14.54 3.17
N PRO A 174 14.18 15.25 4.26
CA PRO A 174 14.41 14.63 5.57
C PRO A 174 13.22 13.77 5.99
N GLY A 175 13.50 12.55 6.50
CA GLY A 175 12.45 11.60 6.89
C GLY A 175 11.87 10.76 5.76
N ALA A 176 12.35 10.92 4.50
CA ALA A 176 11.96 10.02 3.41
C ALA A 176 12.23 8.54 3.77
N PRO A 177 11.51 7.59 3.16
CA PRO A 177 10.57 7.76 2.03
C PRO A 177 9.23 8.40 2.43
N PHE A 178 8.53 8.98 1.46
CA PHE A 178 7.20 9.61 1.64
C PHE A 178 6.12 8.60 2.04
N ALA A 179 6.11 7.45 1.39
CA ALA A 179 5.17 6.37 1.65
C ALA A 179 5.88 5.02 1.59
N ILE A 180 5.89 4.29 2.71
CA ILE A 180 6.43 2.94 2.80
C ILE A 180 5.54 2.07 3.68
N LYS A 181 5.30 0.84 3.25
CA LYS A 181 4.51 -0.14 3.97
C LYS A 181 5.22 -1.50 3.96
N ALA A 182 6.37 -1.57 4.65
CA ALA A 182 7.21 -2.75 4.71
C ALA A 182 6.81 -3.77 5.79
N GLY A 183 5.94 -3.39 6.74
CA GLY A 183 5.45 -4.24 7.83
C GLY A 183 3.92 -4.32 7.86
N GLY A 184 3.37 -5.23 8.66
CA GLY A 184 1.95 -5.58 8.66
C GLY A 184 1.59 -6.52 7.50
N PHE A 185 0.33 -6.89 7.36
CA PHE A 185 -0.11 -7.80 6.28
C PHE A 185 -0.02 -7.14 4.89
N ILE A 186 -0.64 -5.97 4.72
CA ILE A 186 -0.63 -5.26 3.44
C ILE A 186 0.72 -4.58 3.24
N LYS A 187 1.31 -4.76 2.07
CA LYS A 187 2.64 -4.23 1.71
C LYS A 187 2.57 -3.25 0.55
N GLY A 188 3.65 -2.51 0.29
CA GLY A 188 3.80 -1.66 -0.87
C GLY A 188 3.80 -0.16 -0.54
N ALA A 189 3.01 0.62 -1.28
CA ALA A 189 2.88 2.09 -1.31
C ALA A 189 3.80 2.77 -2.35
N GLY A 190 4.14 2.05 -3.43
CA GLY A 190 4.87 2.61 -4.59
C GLY A 190 3.95 2.96 -5.76
N HIS A 191 4.52 3.61 -6.79
CA HIS A 191 3.87 4.03 -8.04
C HIS A 191 2.51 4.67 -7.81
N GLY A 192 2.49 5.77 -7.06
CA GLY A 192 1.26 6.42 -6.67
C GLY A 192 1.14 7.86 -7.16
N HIS A 193 0.05 8.49 -6.78
CA HIS A 193 -0.23 9.87 -7.13
C HIS A 193 -0.93 10.60 -5.98
N PRO A 194 -0.51 11.83 -5.61
CA PRO A 194 -1.22 12.66 -4.65
C PRO A 194 -2.50 13.24 -5.26
N PHE A 195 -3.56 13.31 -4.47
CA PHE A 195 -4.81 13.93 -4.91
C PHE A 195 -5.54 14.58 -3.73
N LYS A 196 -6.47 15.47 -4.05
CA LYS A 196 -7.39 16.05 -3.06
C LYS A 196 -8.79 15.49 -3.24
N ASP A 197 -9.45 15.16 -2.12
CA ASP A 197 -10.86 14.82 -2.16
C ASP A 197 -11.73 16.09 -2.33
N ARG A 198 -13.04 15.91 -2.45
CA ARG A 198 -13.99 17.03 -2.61
C ARG A 198 -14.08 17.96 -1.40
N TYR A 199 -13.52 17.59 -0.25
CA TYR A 199 -13.44 18.41 0.95
C TYR A 199 -12.10 19.13 1.06
N GLY A 200 -11.18 18.89 0.12
CA GLY A 200 -9.85 19.43 0.06
C GLY A 200 -8.85 18.71 0.98
N ASN A 201 -9.16 17.49 1.45
CA ASN A 201 -8.20 16.65 2.17
C ASN A 201 -7.16 16.11 1.20
N ASP A 202 -5.91 16.04 1.66
CA ASP A 202 -4.81 15.50 0.88
C ASP A 202 -4.74 13.99 1.07
N TRP A 203 -4.65 13.28 -0.05
CA TRP A 203 -4.55 11.82 -0.11
C TRP A 203 -3.44 11.40 -1.04
N TYR A 204 -2.93 10.21 -0.82
CA TYR A 204 -2.03 9.52 -1.72
C TYR A 204 -2.62 8.18 -2.13
N VAL A 205 -2.82 7.97 -3.43
CA VAL A 205 -3.20 6.66 -3.97
C VAL A 205 -1.93 5.96 -4.45
N ALA A 206 -1.78 4.67 -4.12
CA ALA A 206 -0.60 3.91 -4.53
C ALA A 206 -0.94 2.43 -4.73
N THR A 207 0.00 1.67 -5.29
CA THR A 207 -0.14 0.23 -5.40
C THR A 207 0.12 -0.44 -4.05
N ILE A 208 -0.71 -1.45 -3.73
CA ILE A 208 -0.53 -2.31 -2.56
C ILE A 208 -0.55 -3.78 -2.98
N VAL A 209 0.11 -4.63 -2.20
CA VAL A 209 0.11 -6.08 -2.34
C VAL A 209 -0.78 -6.67 -1.27
N VAL A 210 -1.78 -7.46 -1.67
CA VAL A 210 -2.77 -8.09 -0.78
C VAL A 210 -2.82 -9.61 -0.94
N ALA A 211 -2.08 -10.14 -1.91
CA ALA A 211 -1.88 -11.56 -2.17
C ALA A 211 -0.51 -11.76 -2.80
N SER A 212 0.03 -12.96 -2.68
CA SER A 212 1.43 -13.23 -3.03
C SER A 212 1.64 -14.09 -4.26
N LYS A 213 0.57 -14.61 -4.86
CA LYS A 213 0.67 -15.63 -5.90
C LYS A 213 1.34 -15.13 -7.16
N GLU A 214 0.99 -13.94 -7.60
CA GLU A 214 1.58 -13.31 -8.78
C GLU A 214 2.52 -12.16 -8.35
N HIS A 215 3.72 -12.10 -8.89
CA HIS A 215 4.70 -11.05 -8.58
C HIS A 215 4.17 -9.63 -8.81
N TYR A 216 3.27 -9.49 -9.78
CA TYR A 216 2.69 -8.21 -10.18
C TYR A 216 1.23 -8.06 -9.75
N GLU A 217 0.73 -8.92 -8.87
CA GLU A 217 -0.59 -8.77 -8.28
C GLU A 217 -0.63 -7.49 -7.42
N ARG A 218 -1.42 -6.52 -7.83
CA ARG A 218 -1.49 -5.20 -7.20
C ARG A 218 -2.92 -4.73 -7.07
N ARG A 219 -3.20 -4.04 -5.99
CA ARG A 219 -4.46 -3.36 -5.74
C ARG A 219 -4.20 -1.89 -5.41
N ILE A 220 -5.25 -1.09 -5.43
CA ILE A 220 -5.18 0.33 -5.09
C ILE A 220 -5.31 0.48 -3.58
N GLY A 221 -4.30 1.09 -2.96
CA GLY A 221 -4.33 1.62 -1.59
C GLY A 221 -4.55 3.11 -1.60
N ILE A 222 -5.23 3.63 -0.57
CA ILE A 222 -5.45 5.07 -0.37
C ILE A 222 -4.97 5.43 1.02
N PHE A 223 -4.07 6.41 1.12
CA PHE A 223 -3.45 6.85 2.35
C PHE A 223 -3.75 8.32 2.60
N PRO A 224 -4.09 8.72 3.85
CA PRO A 224 -4.07 10.13 4.22
C PRO A 224 -2.67 10.69 4.01
N ALA A 225 -2.58 11.93 3.55
CA ALA A 225 -1.30 12.62 3.38
C ALA A 225 -1.38 14.04 3.93
N PHE A 226 -0.23 14.59 4.33
CA PHE A 226 -0.13 15.99 4.71
C PHE A 226 1.20 16.58 4.25
N TYR A 227 1.20 17.91 4.12
CA TYR A 227 2.33 18.70 3.65
C TYR A 227 2.46 19.92 4.55
N LYS A 228 3.64 20.16 5.10
CA LYS A 228 3.87 21.28 6.00
C LYS A 228 5.33 21.70 6.01
N ASP A 229 5.61 22.97 5.76
CA ASP A 229 6.92 23.62 5.91
C ASP A 229 8.08 22.90 5.17
N GLY A 230 7.80 22.35 3.97
CA GLY A 230 8.76 21.57 3.18
C GLY A 230 8.85 20.11 3.59
N TYR A 231 8.06 19.66 4.55
CA TYR A 231 7.89 18.25 4.93
C TYR A 231 6.61 17.68 4.33
N ALA A 232 6.65 16.41 3.94
CA ALA A 232 5.51 15.69 3.39
C ALA A 232 5.49 14.25 3.92
N HIS A 233 4.29 13.70 4.16
CA HIS A 233 4.15 12.35 4.65
C HIS A 233 2.82 11.73 4.23
N ALA A 234 2.84 10.44 3.86
CA ALA A 234 1.65 9.61 3.69
C ALA A 234 1.54 8.63 4.87
N ILE A 235 0.41 8.66 5.58
CA ILE A 235 0.17 7.87 6.78
C ILE A 235 -0.24 6.45 6.38
N THR A 236 0.75 5.59 6.14
CA THR A 236 0.53 4.24 5.60
C THR A 236 -0.01 3.25 6.64
N GLU A 237 0.11 3.53 7.94
CA GLU A 237 -0.36 2.66 9.01
C GLU A 237 -1.90 2.43 9.00
N TYR A 238 -2.67 3.34 8.39
CA TYR A 238 -4.11 3.16 8.25
C TYR A 238 -4.51 1.96 7.37
N MET A 239 -3.61 1.42 6.56
CA MET A 239 -3.89 0.18 5.82
C MET A 239 -3.84 -1.07 6.70
N ASP A 240 -3.30 -1.00 7.91
CA ASP A 240 -3.31 -2.11 8.86
C ASP A 240 -4.63 -2.25 9.62
N PHE A 241 -5.46 -1.20 9.63
CA PHE A 241 -6.72 -1.16 10.39
C PHE A 241 -7.83 -0.50 9.59
N PRO A 242 -9.10 -0.86 9.83
CA PRO A 242 -10.22 -0.10 9.29
C PRO A 242 -10.17 1.36 9.75
N PHE A 243 -10.44 2.29 8.84
CA PHE A 243 -10.53 3.71 9.12
C PHE A 243 -11.79 4.34 8.53
N ILE A 244 -12.17 5.50 9.03
CA ILE A 244 -13.38 6.21 8.62
C ILE A 244 -13.00 7.29 7.61
N LEU A 245 -13.56 7.20 6.40
CA LEU A 245 -13.39 8.27 5.41
C LEU A 245 -14.06 9.54 5.92
N PRO A 246 -13.32 10.66 6.03
CA PRO A 246 -13.89 11.92 6.50
C PRO A 246 -14.91 12.46 5.49
N ASN A 247 -15.94 13.14 6.02
CA ASN A 247 -16.96 13.83 5.24
C ASN A 247 -16.84 15.37 5.34
N LYS A 248 -15.72 15.85 5.81
CA LYS A 248 -15.35 17.27 5.98
C LYS A 248 -13.83 17.44 5.79
N LYS A 249 -13.35 18.69 5.78
CA LYS A 249 -11.91 18.98 5.86
C LYS A 249 -11.34 18.51 7.21
N VAL A 250 -10.21 17.81 7.17
CA VAL A 250 -9.45 17.27 8.29
C VAL A 250 -7.99 17.65 8.13
N ASP A 251 -7.30 17.94 9.22
CA ASP A 251 -5.84 18.08 9.24
C ASP A 251 -5.23 16.73 9.65
N PHE A 252 -4.80 15.94 8.69
CA PHE A 252 -4.24 14.62 8.96
C PHE A 252 -2.94 14.63 9.77
N SER A 253 -2.27 15.78 9.92
CA SER A 253 -1.12 15.89 10.82
C SER A 253 -1.51 15.91 12.28
N GLN A 254 -2.79 16.14 12.62
CA GLN A 254 -3.33 16.29 13.98
C GLN A 254 -4.51 15.35 14.23
N ASP A 255 -5.36 15.13 13.26
CA ASP A 255 -6.61 14.40 13.40
C ASP A 255 -6.45 12.93 13.05
N GLN A 256 -6.98 12.07 13.92
CA GLN A 256 -7.03 10.64 13.68
C GLN A 256 -8.36 10.25 13.04
N ILE A 257 -8.31 9.42 12.01
CA ILE A 257 -9.48 8.83 11.33
C ILE A 257 -9.65 7.34 11.65
N SER A 258 -8.97 6.85 12.68
CA SER A 258 -9.08 5.47 13.16
C SER A 258 -10.53 5.11 13.50
N ALA A 259 -10.96 3.92 13.09
CA ALA A 259 -12.25 3.37 13.50
C ALA A 259 -12.27 2.86 14.96
N GLY A 260 -11.16 2.94 15.68
CA GLY A 260 -11.04 2.48 17.08
C GLY A 260 -11.16 0.96 17.24
N MET A 261 -10.77 0.21 16.23
CA MET A 261 -10.77 -1.26 16.21
C MET A 261 -9.35 -1.77 16.34
N ASN A 262 -9.15 -2.82 17.14
CA ASN A 262 -7.88 -3.54 17.28
C ASN A 262 -7.89 -4.79 16.41
N LEU A 263 -6.71 -5.30 16.04
CA LEU A 263 -6.55 -6.61 15.42
C LEU A 263 -6.81 -7.69 16.48
N LEU A 264 -7.65 -8.67 16.16
CA LEU A 264 -8.05 -9.75 17.06
C LEU A 264 -7.52 -11.13 16.62
N SER A 265 -6.98 -11.21 15.40
CA SER A 265 -6.77 -12.48 14.69
C SER A 265 -5.32 -12.95 14.68
N TYR A 266 -4.35 -12.12 15.04
CA TYR A 266 -2.95 -12.52 14.90
C TYR A 266 -2.61 -13.81 15.67
N ASN A 267 -2.01 -14.76 14.96
CA ASN A 267 -1.51 -16.05 15.49
C ASN A 267 -2.52 -16.83 16.34
N LYS A 268 -3.82 -16.71 16.01
CA LYS A 268 -4.89 -17.47 16.69
C LYS A 268 -4.91 -18.93 16.27
N GLN A 269 -5.54 -19.77 17.10
CA GLN A 269 -5.69 -21.20 16.82
C GLN A 269 -6.61 -21.41 15.62
N MET A 270 -6.12 -22.17 14.64
CA MET A 270 -6.84 -22.42 13.39
C MET A 270 -7.20 -23.89 13.24
N LYS A 271 -8.38 -24.14 12.67
CA LYS A 271 -8.83 -25.45 12.18
C LYS A 271 -9.33 -25.31 10.75
N ALA A 272 -9.19 -26.35 9.96
CA ALA A 272 -9.68 -26.39 8.59
C ALA A 272 -10.36 -27.73 8.30
N SER A 273 -11.24 -27.77 7.30
CA SER A 273 -11.82 -28.99 6.77
C SER A 273 -10.76 -29.90 6.17
N SER A 274 -9.81 -29.30 5.48
CA SER A 274 -8.64 -29.93 4.86
C SER A 274 -7.53 -28.89 4.66
N SER A 275 -6.31 -29.35 4.37
CA SER A 275 -5.21 -28.47 3.99
C SER A 275 -4.27 -29.17 3.02
N LEU A 276 -3.68 -28.44 2.10
CA LEU A 276 -2.48 -28.88 1.39
C LEU A 276 -1.30 -28.94 2.38
N ASP A 277 -0.38 -29.88 2.20
CA ASP A 277 0.75 -30.07 3.11
C ASP A 277 1.64 -28.81 3.25
N THR A 278 1.77 -28.06 2.17
CA THR A 278 2.58 -26.83 2.12
C THR A 278 1.81 -25.56 2.52
N HIS A 279 0.46 -25.62 2.68
CA HIS A 279 -0.41 -24.46 2.90
C HIS A 279 -1.36 -24.71 4.09
N GLN A 280 -0.76 -24.73 5.28
CA GLN A 280 -1.43 -25.08 6.52
C GLN A 280 -2.31 -23.93 7.06
N ALA A 281 -3.36 -24.29 7.81
CA ALA A 281 -4.37 -23.35 8.33
C ALA A 281 -3.77 -22.14 9.09
N LYS A 282 -2.69 -22.34 9.84
CA LYS A 282 -2.01 -21.27 10.59
C LYS A 282 -1.46 -20.13 9.72
N MET A 283 -1.21 -20.38 8.44
CA MET A 283 -0.69 -19.40 7.49
C MET A 283 -1.73 -18.34 7.10
N ALA A 284 -3.00 -18.50 7.50
CA ALA A 284 -4.02 -17.49 7.25
C ALA A 284 -4.24 -16.54 8.44
N THR A 285 -3.28 -16.46 9.36
CA THR A 285 -3.36 -15.62 10.58
C THR A 285 -1.97 -15.14 11.05
N ASP A 286 -0.96 -15.21 10.18
CA ASP A 286 0.44 -14.85 10.52
C ASP A 286 0.84 -13.46 10.06
N GLU A 287 -0.08 -12.71 9.45
CA GLU A 287 0.15 -11.34 8.93
C GLU A 287 1.27 -11.30 7.85
N ASP A 288 1.52 -12.42 7.17
CA ASP A 288 2.47 -12.49 6.07
C ASP A 288 1.77 -12.69 4.72
N VAL A 289 1.80 -11.68 3.87
CA VAL A 289 1.20 -11.72 2.53
C VAL A 289 1.84 -12.76 1.60
N ARG A 290 3.01 -13.30 1.95
CA ARG A 290 3.72 -14.33 1.17
C ARG A 290 3.33 -15.75 1.56
N THR A 291 2.48 -15.94 2.56
CA THR A 291 1.96 -17.23 3.00
C THR A 291 0.44 -17.31 2.81
N TRP A 292 -0.10 -18.51 2.77
CA TRP A 292 -1.55 -18.71 2.69
C TRP A 292 -1.94 -20.13 3.11
N TRP A 293 -3.16 -20.26 3.57
CA TRP A 293 -3.82 -21.55 3.68
C TRP A 293 -4.50 -21.94 2.37
N SER A 294 -4.47 -23.23 2.03
CA SER A 294 -5.27 -23.81 0.95
C SER A 294 -5.92 -25.09 1.39
N ALA A 295 -7.24 -25.20 1.21
CA ALA A 295 -7.92 -26.49 1.31
C ALA A 295 -7.34 -27.47 0.30
N ALA A 296 -7.51 -28.78 0.54
CA ALA A 296 -7.10 -29.84 -0.39
C ALA A 296 -8.00 -29.93 -1.63
N SER A 297 -9.08 -29.16 -1.68
CA SER A 297 -9.99 -29.08 -2.84
C SER A 297 -10.64 -27.71 -3.00
N GLY A 298 -11.22 -27.47 -4.19
CA GLY A 298 -12.09 -26.32 -4.45
C GLY A 298 -13.58 -26.64 -4.24
N LYS A 299 -13.93 -27.71 -3.54
CA LYS A 299 -15.32 -28.15 -3.42
C LYS A 299 -16.11 -27.29 -2.44
N LYS A 300 -17.40 -27.20 -2.70
CA LYS A 300 -18.38 -26.65 -1.74
C LYS A 300 -18.28 -27.42 -0.41
N GLY A 301 -18.26 -26.66 0.68
CA GLY A 301 -18.19 -27.21 2.04
C GLY A 301 -16.81 -27.17 2.66
N GLU A 302 -15.73 -26.85 1.91
CA GLU A 302 -14.44 -26.53 2.52
C GLU A 302 -14.57 -25.31 3.43
N TRP A 303 -13.87 -25.33 4.57
CA TRP A 303 -13.94 -24.24 5.55
C TRP A 303 -12.64 -24.04 6.30
N LEU A 304 -12.47 -22.80 6.78
CA LEU A 304 -11.40 -22.39 7.67
C LEU A 304 -12.02 -21.72 8.91
N GLN A 305 -11.58 -22.12 10.11
CA GLN A 305 -12.12 -21.66 11.40
C GLN A 305 -11.00 -21.15 12.31
N MET A 306 -11.24 -20.02 12.91
CA MET A 306 -10.39 -19.38 13.92
C MET A 306 -11.05 -19.50 15.30
N ASP A 307 -10.26 -19.77 16.34
CA ASP A 307 -10.63 -19.64 17.76
C ASP A 307 -9.88 -18.45 18.35
N LEU A 308 -10.59 -17.41 18.76
CA LEU A 308 -10.05 -16.22 19.40
C LEU A 308 -9.54 -16.47 20.83
N GLY A 309 -9.79 -17.68 21.38
CA GLY A 309 -9.40 -18.08 22.74
C GLY A 309 -10.36 -17.58 23.82
N GLN A 310 -11.12 -16.52 23.55
CA GLN A 310 -12.16 -15.99 24.42
C GLN A 310 -13.20 -15.21 23.59
N PRO A 311 -14.42 -14.99 24.14
CA PRO A 311 -15.40 -14.14 23.48
C PRO A 311 -14.93 -12.69 23.37
N MET A 312 -14.87 -12.14 22.13
CA MET A 312 -14.49 -10.78 21.82
C MET A 312 -15.62 -10.05 21.04
N ASP A 313 -15.60 -8.73 21.07
CA ASP A 313 -16.56 -7.89 20.35
C ASP A 313 -16.03 -7.63 18.93
N LEU A 314 -16.49 -8.42 17.96
CA LEU A 314 -16.13 -8.30 16.53
C LEU A 314 -16.93 -7.18 15.87
N SER A 315 -16.26 -6.29 15.14
CA SER A 315 -16.86 -5.15 14.43
C SER A 315 -16.67 -5.22 12.91
N ALA A 316 -15.56 -5.78 12.44
CA ALA A 316 -15.27 -5.94 11.04
C ALA A 316 -14.35 -7.15 10.81
N LEU A 317 -14.32 -7.62 9.57
CA LEU A 317 -13.38 -8.66 9.15
C LEU A 317 -12.88 -8.36 7.73
N GLN A 318 -11.65 -8.75 7.47
CA GLN A 318 -11.00 -8.62 6.18
C GLN A 318 -10.54 -10.00 5.74
N ILE A 319 -10.83 -10.35 4.50
CA ILE A 319 -10.45 -11.62 3.90
C ILE A 319 -9.64 -11.33 2.65
N SER A 320 -8.45 -11.95 2.56
CA SER A 320 -7.62 -11.95 1.35
C SER A 320 -7.52 -13.39 0.84
N PHE A 321 -7.99 -13.63 -0.39
CA PHE A 321 -7.87 -14.93 -1.05
C PHE A 321 -6.52 -15.03 -1.77
N SER A 322 -6.01 -16.25 -2.03
CA SER A 322 -4.69 -16.46 -2.61
C SER A 322 -4.71 -17.05 -4.02
N ASP A 323 -5.86 -17.41 -4.57
CA ASP A 323 -6.05 -17.98 -5.91
C ASP A 323 -5.22 -19.25 -6.19
N GLU A 324 -4.98 -20.10 -5.17
CA GLU A 324 -4.21 -21.32 -5.33
C GLU A 324 -4.82 -22.28 -6.36
N GLY A 325 -3.98 -22.77 -7.30
CA GLY A 325 -4.41 -23.68 -8.36
C GLY A 325 -5.19 -23.05 -9.51
N PHE A 326 -5.46 -21.72 -9.47
CA PHE A 326 -6.04 -21.01 -10.60
C PHE A 326 -4.95 -20.48 -11.53
N LYS A 327 -5.26 -20.38 -12.83
CA LYS A 327 -4.44 -19.71 -13.83
C LYS A 327 -5.00 -18.30 -14.02
N THR A 328 -4.46 -17.33 -13.26
CA THR A 328 -5.02 -15.97 -13.18
C THR A 328 -4.28 -14.93 -14.02
N TYR A 329 -3.22 -15.30 -14.75
CA TYR A 329 -2.35 -14.33 -15.39
C TYR A 329 -2.94 -13.69 -16.65
N ARG A 330 -3.00 -12.38 -16.65
CA ARG A 330 -3.21 -11.31 -17.67
C ARG A 330 -4.27 -11.50 -18.78
N HIS A 331 -4.63 -12.71 -19.17
CA HIS A 331 -5.54 -12.95 -20.32
C HIS A 331 -6.57 -14.05 -20.08
N ASP A 332 -6.63 -14.59 -18.88
CA ASP A 332 -7.59 -15.62 -18.57
C ASP A 332 -8.94 -14.97 -18.19
N LYS A 333 -9.98 -15.31 -18.97
CA LYS A 333 -11.35 -14.86 -18.71
C LYS A 333 -11.97 -15.57 -17.51
N ASN A 334 -11.28 -16.54 -16.91
CA ASN A 334 -11.74 -17.36 -15.80
C ASN A 334 -11.13 -16.91 -14.47
N VAL A 335 -11.32 -15.65 -14.11
CA VAL A 335 -10.97 -15.17 -12.77
C VAL A 335 -11.78 -15.93 -11.72
N PRO A 336 -11.17 -16.34 -10.61
CA PRO A 336 -11.88 -17.03 -9.55
C PRO A 336 -12.90 -16.09 -8.88
N VAL A 337 -14.16 -16.52 -8.87
CA VAL A 337 -15.22 -15.83 -8.13
C VAL A 337 -15.49 -16.63 -6.88
N TYR A 338 -15.02 -16.13 -5.74
CA TYR A 338 -15.25 -16.73 -4.43
C TYR A 338 -16.69 -16.51 -3.98
N GLN A 339 -17.39 -17.63 -3.66
CA GLN A 339 -18.70 -17.62 -3.04
C GLN A 339 -18.59 -18.31 -1.67
N TYR A 340 -18.93 -17.60 -0.61
CA TYR A 340 -18.70 -18.05 0.74
C TYR A 340 -19.71 -17.44 1.73
N ILE A 341 -19.74 -18.00 2.92
CA ILE A 341 -20.40 -17.43 4.09
C ILE A 341 -19.39 -17.27 5.22
N VAL A 342 -19.64 -16.30 6.07
CA VAL A 342 -18.92 -16.11 7.33
C VAL A 342 -19.88 -16.34 8.49
N GLU A 343 -19.48 -17.19 9.41
CA GLU A 343 -20.28 -17.58 10.58
C GLU A 343 -19.49 -17.29 11.87
N GLY A 344 -20.19 -16.89 12.92
CA GLY A 344 -19.65 -16.70 14.27
C GLY A 344 -20.31 -17.62 15.28
N SER A 345 -19.58 -18.00 16.34
CA SER A 345 -20.08 -18.86 17.41
C SER A 345 -19.44 -18.51 18.75
N LEU A 346 -20.17 -18.72 19.85
CA LEU A 346 -19.62 -18.62 21.21
C LEU A 346 -19.09 -19.95 21.74
N ASN A 347 -19.55 -21.07 21.22
CA ASN A 347 -19.26 -22.42 21.75
C ASN A 347 -18.68 -23.38 20.69
N GLY A 348 -18.54 -22.93 19.42
CA GLY A 348 -18.02 -23.73 18.31
C GLY A 348 -19.03 -24.75 17.73
N THR A 349 -20.27 -24.77 18.21
CA THR A 349 -21.34 -25.67 17.77
C THR A 349 -22.54 -24.92 17.21
N ASP A 350 -22.96 -23.86 17.88
CA ASP A 350 -24.11 -23.03 17.47
C ASP A 350 -23.61 -21.83 16.68
N TRP A 351 -23.90 -21.83 15.38
CA TRP A 351 -23.38 -20.86 14.43
C TRP A 351 -24.43 -19.85 14.01
N GLN A 352 -24.09 -18.57 14.00
CA GLN A 352 -24.88 -17.49 13.44
C GLN A 352 -24.20 -16.93 12.21
N LEU A 353 -24.97 -16.58 11.20
CA LEU A 353 -24.47 -15.93 9.99
C LEU A 353 -24.00 -14.51 10.31
N LEU A 354 -22.77 -14.18 9.94
CA LEU A 354 -22.17 -12.85 10.06
C LEU A 354 -22.18 -12.11 8.71
N ALA A 355 -21.89 -12.83 7.64
CA ALA A 355 -21.94 -12.30 6.28
C ALA A 355 -22.26 -13.40 5.27
N ASP A 356 -23.05 -13.05 4.26
CA ASP A 356 -23.40 -13.92 3.14
C ASP A 356 -22.85 -13.36 1.82
N ARG A 357 -21.94 -14.11 1.20
CA ARG A 357 -21.36 -13.87 -0.13
C ARG A 357 -21.60 -15.05 -1.06
N SER A 358 -22.59 -15.90 -0.76
CA SER A 358 -22.92 -17.09 -1.56
C SER A 358 -23.41 -16.78 -2.97
N GLN A 359 -23.84 -15.53 -3.21
CA GLN A 359 -24.31 -15.06 -4.52
C GLN A 359 -23.32 -14.07 -5.17
N ASN A 360 -22.06 -14.00 -4.70
CA ASN A 360 -21.08 -13.13 -5.32
C ASN A 360 -20.83 -13.52 -6.78
N THR A 361 -20.76 -12.52 -7.66
CA THR A 361 -20.50 -12.68 -9.10
C THR A 361 -19.25 -11.91 -9.57
N LYS A 362 -18.56 -11.24 -8.65
CA LYS A 362 -17.42 -10.40 -8.94
C LYS A 362 -16.12 -11.08 -8.49
N ASP A 363 -15.05 -10.86 -9.24
CA ASP A 363 -13.70 -11.10 -8.76
C ASP A 363 -13.42 -10.13 -7.59
N GLN A 364 -13.32 -10.67 -6.39
CA GLN A 364 -13.12 -9.91 -5.16
C GLN A 364 -12.16 -10.67 -4.26
N ILE A 365 -10.90 -10.64 -4.64
CA ILE A 365 -9.81 -11.33 -3.94
C ILE A 365 -9.52 -10.72 -2.56
N TYR A 366 -9.94 -9.47 -2.34
CA TYR A 366 -9.72 -8.74 -1.09
C TYR A 366 -11.01 -8.00 -0.70
N GLU A 367 -11.53 -8.29 0.49
CA GLU A 367 -12.77 -7.68 0.98
C GLU A 367 -12.69 -7.31 2.45
N LEU A 368 -13.06 -6.06 2.77
CA LEU A 368 -13.38 -5.61 4.13
C LEU A 368 -14.89 -5.66 4.34
N ILE A 369 -15.35 -6.46 5.28
CA ILE A 369 -16.76 -6.58 5.68
C ILE A 369 -16.93 -5.89 7.02
N VAL A 370 -17.66 -4.78 7.06
CA VAL A 370 -18.02 -4.08 8.28
C VAL A 370 -19.40 -4.61 8.73
N LEU A 371 -19.48 -5.05 9.98
CA LEU A 371 -20.72 -5.56 10.55
C LEU A 371 -21.63 -4.39 10.98
N ASP A 372 -22.94 -4.53 10.77
CA ASP A 372 -23.95 -3.51 11.14
C ASP A 372 -23.94 -3.18 12.64
N LYS A 373 -23.55 -4.14 13.47
CA LYS A 373 -23.38 -4.02 14.92
C LYS A 373 -22.26 -4.90 15.40
N LYS A 374 -21.69 -4.54 16.55
CA LYS A 374 -20.68 -5.40 17.22
C LYS A 374 -21.33 -6.74 17.60
N ILE A 375 -20.65 -7.83 17.28
CA ILE A 375 -21.11 -9.18 17.56
C ILE A 375 -20.11 -9.87 18.50
N LYS A 376 -20.61 -10.34 19.63
CA LYS A 376 -19.77 -11.09 20.56
C LYS A 376 -19.61 -12.51 20.04
N THR A 377 -18.36 -12.91 19.75
CA THR A 377 -18.01 -14.23 19.22
C THR A 377 -16.68 -14.70 19.72
N GLN A 378 -16.47 -16.01 19.83
CA GLN A 378 -15.18 -16.63 20.11
C GLN A 378 -14.65 -17.35 18.87
N PHE A 379 -15.52 -17.95 18.10
CA PHE A 379 -15.14 -18.68 16.89
C PHE A 379 -15.67 -17.95 15.65
N VAL A 380 -14.83 -17.85 14.62
CA VAL A 380 -15.21 -17.35 13.31
C VAL A 380 -14.85 -18.38 12.27
N ARG A 381 -15.80 -18.69 11.37
CA ARG A 381 -15.61 -19.68 10.30
C ARG A 381 -15.99 -19.10 8.96
N ILE A 382 -15.13 -19.32 7.96
CA ILE A 382 -15.38 -19.00 6.56
C ILE A 382 -15.59 -20.31 5.82
N LYS A 383 -16.70 -20.45 5.11
CA LYS A 383 -17.11 -21.66 4.43
C LYS A 383 -17.38 -21.44 2.96
N ASN A 384 -16.73 -22.20 2.10
CA ASN A 384 -16.96 -22.19 0.66
C ASN A 384 -18.37 -22.71 0.33
N THR A 385 -19.10 -21.97 -0.50
CA THR A 385 -20.46 -22.32 -0.93
C THR A 385 -20.55 -22.73 -2.40
N LYS A 386 -19.43 -22.73 -3.13
CA LYS A 386 -19.35 -23.02 -4.56
C LYS A 386 -18.33 -24.11 -4.86
N ASP A 387 -18.62 -24.97 -5.85
CA ASP A 387 -17.60 -25.83 -6.44
C ASP A 387 -16.78 -25.06 -7.48
N PHE A 388 -15.46 -25.11 -7.37
CA PHE A 388 -14.57 -24.61 -8.41
C PHE A 388 -14.28 -25.71 -9.44
N ALA A 389 -14.32 -25.36 -10.72
CA ALA A 389 -13.94 -26.27 -11.78
C ALA A 389 -12.43 -26.55 -11.80
N THR A 390 -11.63 -25.55 -11.39
CA THR A 390 -10.17 -25.62 -11.21
C THR A 390 -9.80 -24.82 -9.97
N GLY A 391 -8.61 -25.08 -9.39
CA GLY A 391 -8.14 -24.35 -8.22
C GLY A 391 -8.76 -24.84 -6.91
N TYR A 392 -8.36 -24.19 -5.84
CA TYR A 392 -8.66 -24.56 -4.46
C TYR A 392 -9.35 -23.42 -3.73
N PHE A 393 -10.04 -23.73 -2.62
CA PHE A 393 -10.49 -22.71 -1.71
C PHE A 393 -9.32 -22.30 -0.82
N SER A 394 -8.77 -21.09 -1.03
CA SER A 394 -7.51 -20.68 -0.44
C SER A 394 -7.56 -19.22 0.04
N ILE A 395 -6.98 -18.99 1.20
CA ILE A 395 -7.04 -17.70 1.91
C ILE A 395 -5.62 -17.31 2.34
N ALA A 396 -5.18 -16.13 1.91
CA ALA A 396 -3.89 -15.56 2.31
C ALA A 396 -3.93 -15.11 3.77
N ASP A 397 -4.97 -14.37 4.16
CA ASP A 397 -5.15 -14.01 5.57
C ASP A 397 -6.61 -13.69 5.90
N ILE A 398 -6.96 -13.91 7.18
CA ILE A 398 -8.22 -13.50 7.80
C ILE A 398 -7.91 -12.55 8.94
N ARG A 399 -8.23 -11.29 8.75
CA ARG A 399 -8.02 -10.25 9.73
C ARG A 399 -9.35 -9.88 10.39
N LEU A 400 -9.44 -10.07 11.67
CA LEU A 400 -10.62 -9.75 12.48
C LEU A 400 -10.37 -8.48 13.28
N PHE A 401 -11.30 -7.55 13.27
CA PHE A 401 -11.19 -6.25 13.91
C PHE A 401 -12.30 -6.00 14.92
N GLY A 402 -11.92 -5.48 16.07
CA GLY A 402 -12.87 -5.21 17.15
C GLY A 402 -12.16 -4.87 18.45
N ASN A 403 -12.73 -5.33 19.56
CA ASN A 403 -12.17 -5.01 20.90
C ASN A 403 -12.33 -6.20 21.84
N ALA A 404 -11.26 -6.54 22.54
CA ALA A 404 -11.29 -7.45 23.68
C ALA A 404 -11.44 -6.68 24.99
N LYS A 405 -11.99 -7.36 26.01
CA LYS A 405 -11.96 -6.87 27.39
C LYS A 405 -10.69 -7.36 28.06
N GLY A 406 -9.71 -6.48 28.22
CA GLY A 406 -8.43 -6.82 28.82
C GLY A 406 -7.62 -5.58 29.19
N LYS A 407 -6.41 -5.80 29.67
CA LYS A 407 -5.45 -4.71 29.95
C LYS A 407 -4.65 -4.42 28.68
N VAL A 408 -4.48 -3.15 28.36
CA VAL A 408 -3.53 -2.73 27.33
C VAL A 408 -2.10 -3.06 27.78
N PRO A 409 -1.16 -3.28 26.85
CA PRO A 409 0.24 -3.52 27.18
C PRO A 409 0.86 -2.39 28.01
N LYS A 410 1.90 -2.72 28.77
CA LYS A 410 2.76 -1.70 29.37
C LYS A 410 3.66 -1.08 28.32
N GLN A 411 4.18 0.12 28.60
CA GLN A 411 5.21 0.74 27.79
C GLN A 411 6.39 -0.23 27.61
N VAL A 412 6.96 -0.26 26.40
CA VAL A 412 8.09 -1.15 26.07
C VAL A 412 9.34 -0.70 26.83
N SER A 413 10.06 -1.66 27.39
CA SER A 413 11.34 -1.47 28.09
C SER A 413 12.52 -1.95 27.26
N ASN A 414 13.71 -1.40 27.54
CA ASN A 414 14.98 -1.75 26.90
C ASN A 414 14.93 -1.70 25.35
N PHE A 415 14.24 -0.67 24.82
CA PHE A 415 14.24 -0.42 23.39
C PHE A 415 15.63 0.07 22.95
N ILE A 416 16.31 -0.73 22.16
CA ILE A 416 17.67 -0.47 21.64
C ILE A 416 17.58 -0.34 20.13
N VAL A 417 18.24 0.68 19.59
CA VAL A 417 18.29 0.99 18.16
C VAL A 417 19.73 1.13 17.72
N GLU A 418 20.17 0.35 16.76
CA GLU A 418 21.56 0.34 16.32
C GLU A 418 21.68 0.32 14.79
N ARG A 419 22.56 1.16 14.22
CA ARG A 419 22.92 1.04 12.81
C ARG A 419 23.90 -0.09 12.62
N ASN A 420 23.64 -0.89 11.59
CA ASN A 420 24.55 -1.96 11.19
C ASN A 420 25.80 -1.41 10.48
N LYS A 421 26.73 -2.30 10.13
CA LYS A 421 27.88 -1.96 9.29
C LYS A 421 27.45 -1.31 7.98
N ASP A 422 26.43 -1.84 7.33
CA ASP A 422 25.69 -1.14 6.28
C ASP A 422 24.74 -0.13 6.95
N ARG A 423 25.10 1.14 6.92
CA ARG A 423 24.40 2.20 7.63
C ARG A 423 22.96 2.48 7.10
N ARG A 424 22.58 1.89 5.97
CA ARG A 424 21.19 1.88 5.48
C ARG A 424 20.31 0.95 6.29
N ARG A 425 20.91 0.04 7.07
CA ARG A 425 20.23 -0.94 7.89
C ARG A 425 20.25 -0.54 9.35
N ILE A 426 19.08 -0.62 10.00
CA ILE A 426 18.91 -0.37 11.43
C ILE A 426 18.30 -1.61 12.06
N ALA A 427 18.94 -2.08 13.13
CA ALA A 427 18.50 -3.17 13.99
C ALA A 427 17.80 -2.62 15.23
N PHE A 428 16.77 -3.32 15.67
CA PHE A 428 15.94 -2.98 16.80
C PHE A 428 15.78 -4.19 17.71
N THR A 429 15.94 -4.00 19.01
CA THR A 429 15.68 -5.03 20.02
C THR A 429 15.00 -4.43 21.24
N TRP A 430 14.21 -5.21 21.94
CA TRP A 430 13.50 -4.80 23.15
C TRP A 430 13.06 -6.00 23.97
N ASP A 431 12.62 -5.75 25.20
CA ASP A 431 12.11 -6.79 26.07
C ASP A 431 10.77 -7.33 25.56
N LYS A 432 10.66 -8.65 25.45
CA LYS A 432 9.39 -9.32 25.18
C LYS A 432 8.44 -9.19 26.36
N GLN A 433 7.22 -8.79 26.12
CA GLN A 433 6.19 -8.67 27.15
C GLN A 433 5.15 -9.79 27.03
N PRO A 434 4.63 -10.32 28.16
CA PRO A 434 3.50 -11.26 28.12
C PRO A 434 2.22 -10.55 27.63
N SER A 435 1.35 -11.27 26.96
CA SER A 435 0.05 -10.77 26.47
C SER A 435 0.16 -9.58 25.49
N VAL A 436 1.26 -9.51 24.74
CA VAL A 436 1.46 -8.59 23.62
C VAL A 436 1.37 -9.40 22.33
N GLU A 437 0.63 -8.90 21.35
CA GLU A 437 0.51 -9.52 20.03
C GLU A 437 1.57 -8.99 19.07
N GLY A 438 1.89 -7.70 19.17
CA GLY A 438 2.89 -7.08 18.32
C GLY A 438 3.28 -5.69 18.80
N TYR A 439 4.10 -5.06 17.98
CA TYR A 439 4.68 -3.76 18.26
C TYR A 439 4.58 -2.86 17.04
N VAL A 440 4.57 -1.56 17.26
CA VAL A 440 4.67 -0.54 16.22
C VAL A 440 5.93 0.25 16.46
N ILE A 441 6.91 0.13 15.57
CA ILE A 441 8.09 0.98 15.54
C ILE A 441 7.75 2.22 14.71
N ARG A 442 8.05 3.40 15.25
CA ARG A 442 7.87 4.67 14.55
C ARG A 442 9.21 5.34 14.34
N TRP A 443 9.34 6.09 13.24
CA TRP A 443 10.54 6.87 12.97
C TRP A 443 10.23 8.15 12.22
N GLY A 444 11.17 9.10 12.28
CA GLY A 444 11.07 10.35 11.56
C GLY A 444 12.32 11.21 11.68
N ALA A 445 12.28 12.38 11.06
CA ALA A 445 13.42 13.28 10.93
C ALA A 445 13.69 14.13 12.19
N SER A 446 12.71 14.31 13.06
CA SER A 446 12.81 15.07 14.31
C SER A 446 11.86 14.51 15.36
N PRO A 447 12.00 14.89 16.63
CA PRO A 447 11.06 14.47 17.68
C PRO A 447 9.59 14.89 17.42
N GLU A 448 9.39 15.96 16.62
CA GLU A 448 8.07 16.49 16.25
C GLU A 448 7.50 15.78 15.01
N HIS A 449 8.34 15.06 14.24
CA HIS A 449 8.01 14.35 13.02
C HIS A 449 8.48 12.89 13.08
N ILE A 450 7.82 12.11 13.96
CA ILE A 450 7.95 10.65 14.08
C ILE A 450 6.69 10.02 13.47
N ASP A 451 6.47 10.28 12.18
CA ASP A 451 5.19 10.05 11.50
C ASP A 451 5.14 8.70 10.78
N ASN A 452 6.29 8.11 10.44
CA ASN A 452 6.35 6.78 9.84
C ASN A 452 6.08 5.68 10.88
N ALA A 453 5.47 4.58 10.45
CA ALA A 453 5.15 3.47 11.32
C ALA A 453 5.27 2.12 10.61
N ILE A 454 5.71 1.11 11.35
CA ILE A 454 5.79 -0.28 10.88
C ILE A 454 5.39 -1.25 11.99
N MET A 455 4.49 -2.19 11.66
CA MET A 455 4.09 -3.26 12.57
C MET A 455 5.09 -4.41 12.53
N VAL A 456 5.44 -4.92 13.69
CA VAL A 456 6.31 -6.07 13.88
C VAL A 456 5.73 -6.99 14.97
N TYR A 457 5.96 -8.30 14.84
CA TYR A 457 5.33 -9.31 15.69
C TYR A 457 6.32 -10.08 16.57
N ASP A 458 7.61 -9.86 16.39
CA ASP A 458 8.66 -10.39 17.25
C ASP A 458 9.22 -9.28 18.16
N ASN A 459 10.12 -9.60 19.06
CA ASN A 459 10.80 -8.64 19.96
C ASN A 459 12.16 -8.16 19.41
N GLN A 460 12.38 -8.34 18.13
CA GLN A 460 13.49 -7.81 17.36
C GLN A 460 13.07 -7.56 15.92
N ALA A 461 13.71 -6.61 15.26
CA ALA A 461 13.49 -6.31 13.85
C ALA A 461 14.77 -5.73 13.22
N GLU A 462 14.89 -5.83 11.90
CA GLU A 462 15.92 -5.16 11.12
C GLU A 462 15.32 -4.68 9.81
N PHE A 463 15.54 -3.42 9.46
CA PHE A 463 15.08 -2.86 8.19
C PHE A 463 16.21 -2.19 7.44
N GLY A 464 16.24 -2.36 6.10
CA GLY A 464 17.26 -1.87 5.19
C GLY A 464 16.87 -0.62 4.38
N PHE A 465 15.75 0.03 4.67
CA PHE A 465 15.21 1.11 3.87
C PHE A 465 15.58 2.53 4.37
N PHE A 466 16.59 2.69 5.19
CA PHE A 466 16.97 4.00 5.73
C PHE A 466 17.98 4.74 4.84
N ASP A 467 18.00 6.06 4.93
CA ASP A 467 19.08 6.88 4.40
C ASP A 467 20.32 6.73 5.29
N ARG A 468 21.43 6.35 4.68
CA ARG A 468 22.73 6.11 5.35
C ARG A 468 23.24 7.33 6.13
N ASP A 469 22.98 8.53 5.61
CA ASP A 469 23.58 9.78 6.07
C ASP A 469 22.63 10.63 6.94
N MET A 470 21.37 10.16 7.11
CA MET A 470 20.34 10.89 7.85
C MET A 470 20.27 10.48 9.31
N THR A 471 20.01 11.45 10.19
CA THR A 471 19.63 11.22 11.58
C THR A 471 18.15 10.90 11.67
N TYR A 472 17.79 9.89 12.47
CA TYR A 472 16.40 9.55 12.77
C TYR A 472 16.10 9.59 14.27
N TYR A 473 14.82 9.78 14.58
CA TYR A 473 14.25 9.64 15.91
C TYR A 473 13.26 8.47 15.90
N MET A 474 13.40 7.55 16.83
CA MET A 474 12.70 6.28 16.86
C MET A 474 11.92 6.10 18.14
N THR A 475 10.70 5.59 18.07
CA THR A 475 9.90 5.16 19.22
C THR A 475 9.29 3.79 18.98
N ILE A 476 8.78 3.16 20.03
CA ILE A 476 8.09 1.89 19.95
C ILE A 476 6.85 1.89 20.87
N GLU A 477 5.78 1.24 20.40
CA GLU A 477 4.55 0.96 21.14
C GLU A 477 4.27 -0.55 21.06
N ALA A 478 3.73 -1.14 22.11
CA ALA A 478 3.21 -2.49 22.10
C ALA A 478 1.68 -2.48 21.91
N PHE A 479 1.11 -3.49 21.27
CA PHE A 479 -0.35 -3.62 21.13
C PHE A 479 -0.83 -5.03 21.41
N ASN A 480 -2.10 -5.13 21.77
CA ASN A 480 -2.88 -6.36 21.84
C ASN A 480 -4.34 -6.08 21.44
N GLU A 481 -5.22 -7.05 21.58
CA GLU A 481 -6.65 -6.94 21.23
C GLU A 481 -7.42 -5.90 22.05
N SER A 482 -6.83 -5.40 23.15
CA SER A 482 -7.43 -4.38 24.05
C SER A 482 -6.91 -2.97 23.79
N GLY A 483 -5.86 -2.79 23.00
CA GLY A 483 -5.31 -1.49 22.62
C GLY A 483 -3.79 -1.42 22.60
N LYS A 484 -3.28 -0.19 22.53
CA LYS A 484 -1.85 0.14 22.44
C LYS A 484 -1.31 0.67 23.77
N SER A 485 -0.04 0.42 24.03
CA SER A 485 0.71 1.03 25.15
C SER A 485 0.98 2.51 24.90
N LYS A 486 1.54 3.19 25.90
CA LYS A 486 2.22 4.47 25.68
C LYS A 486 3.47 4.24 24.83
N SER A 487 3.80 5.23 24.02
CA SER A 487 5.03 5.24 23.22
C SER A 487 6.27 5.35 24.13
N SER A 488 7.38 4.75 23.71
CA SER A 488 8.67 4.94 24.38
C SER A 488 9.18 6.37 24.21
N THR A 489 10.16 6.77 25.02
CA THR A 489 10.93 8.00 24.79
C THR A 489 11.65 7.89 23.43
N PRO A 490 11.70 8.96 22.61
CA PRO A 490 12.41 8.94 21.34
C PRO A 490 13.92 8.65 21.54
N ILE A 491 14.43 7.72 20.73
CA ILE A 491 15.87 7.43 20.61
C ILE A 491 16.37 8.09 19.34
N LYS A 492 17.43 8.89 19.47
CA LYS A 492 18.14 9.49 18.35
C LYS A 492 19.20 8.53 17.84
N ILE A 493 19.23 8.30 16.51
CA ILE A 493 20.25 7.49 15.82
C ILE A 493 20.84 8.29 14.64
N ASN A 494 22.17 8.37 14.58
CA ASN A 494 22.91 9.12 13.54
C ASN A 494 23.44 8.19 12.47
#